data_20b2ca9c19d12864da4417d6c434e93a
#
_entry.id   20b2ca9c19d12864da4417d6c434e93a
#
_cell.length_a   1.000
_cell.length_b   1.000
_cell.length_c   1.000
_cell.angle_alpha   90.00
_cell.angle_beta   90.00
_cell.angle_gamma   90.00
#
_symmetry.space_group_name_H-M   'P 1'
#
loop_
_entity.id
_entity.type
_entity.pdbx_description
1 polymer ?
#
loop_
_entity_poly.entity_id
_entity_poly.type
_entity_poly.pdbx_seq_one_letter_code
_entity_poly.pdbx_strand_id
1 'polypeptide(L)'
;VFPRLAALAEIAWTQPEKKDWTSFLKAMDIYNEHLTAKGIVYARSMYNIQHTVTPEDGALKVKLECIRPDAEIHYTTDGSEPIATSPLYKEKLAVKETLNLKSATFVKGRQMGKTLTLPVRWNLATAKPVSGCNPNEKLLTNGIRGSLKYSDFEWCSWTNNDSISFT
;
A
#
# COMPACT_ATOMS: atom_id res chain seq x y z
N VAL A 1 9.58 16.86 7.88
CA VAL A 1 9.39 18.04 7.02
C VAL A 1 9.82 17.72 5.58
N PHE A 2 11.01 17.18 5.34
CA PHE A 2 11.46 16.76 4.01
C PHE A 2 10.96 15.36 3.64
N PRO A 3 10.56 15.11 2.40
CA PRO A 3 10.59 15.96 1.19
C PRO A 3 9.30 16.79 0.95
N ARG A 4 8.30 16.75 1.84
CA ARG A 4 6.99 17.41 1.61
C ARG A 4 7.12 18.92 1.33
N LEU A 5 8.09 19.61 1.95
CA LEU A 5 8.33 21.03 1.68
C LEU A 5 8.75 21.27 0.23
N ALA A 6 9.54 20.37 -0.36
CA ALA A 6 9.91 20.48 -1.78
C ALA A 6 8.69 20.33 -2.71
N ALA A 7 7.75 19.44 -2.37
CA ALA A 7 6.51 19.30 -3.12
C ALA A 7 5.63 20.57 -3.05
N LEU A 8 5.56 21.23 -1.88
CA LEU A 8 4.87 22.50 -1.74
C LEU A 8 5.55 23.62 -2.56
N ALA A 9 6.88 23.65 -2.56
CA ALA A 9 7.64 24.59 -3.38
C ALA A 9 7.34 24.39 -4.88
N GLU A 10 7.34 23.14 -5.35
CA GLU A 10 6.98 22.82 -6.74
C GLU A 10 5.58 23.31 -7.10
N ILE A 11 4.60 23.08 -6.23
CA ILE A 11 3.22 23.55 -6.46
C ILE A 11 3.14 25.08 -6.52
N ALA A 12 3.91 25.77 -5.66
CA ALA A 12 3.83 27.24 -5.53
C ALA A 12 4.59 27.96 -6.65
N TRP A 13 5.71 27.43 -7.14
CA TRP A 13 6.62 28.12 -8.05
C TRP A 13 6.48 27.68 -9.50
N THR A 14 6.02 26.46 -9.76
CA THR A 14 5.86 25.94 -11.12
C THR A 14 4.50 26.34 -11.69
N GLN A 15 4.52 26.96 -12.86
CA GLN A 15 3.29 27.30 -13.60
C GLN A 15 2.43 26.06 -13.86
N PRO A 16 1.09 26.13 -13.76
CA PRO A 16 0.22 24.97 -13.89
C PRO A 16 0.47 24.13 -15.14
N GLU A 17 0.72 24.81 -16.28
CA GLU A 17 0.93 24.17 -17.60
C GLU A 17 2.27 23.41 -17.69
N LYS A 18 3.22 23.72 -16.79
CA LYS A 18 4.55 23.12 -16.76
C LYS A 18 4.69 22.03 -15.69
N LYS A 19 3.62 21.77 -14.93
CA LYS A 19 3.63 20.72 -13.90
C LYS A 19 3.64 19.35 -14.58
N ASP A 20 4.73 18.62 -14.36
CA ASP A 20 4.89 17.26 -14.87
C ASP A 20 5.39 16.34 -13.74
N TRP A 21 4.64 15.27 -13.50
CA TRP A 21 4.92 14.32 -12.45
C TRP A 21 6.27 13.62 -12.61
N THR A 22 6.60 13.24 -13.84
CA THR A 22 7.85 12.53 -14.13
C THR A 22 9.08 13.42 -13.89
N SER A 23 9.00 14.68 -14.32
CA SER A 23 10.05 15.69 -14.08
C SER A 23 10.20 15.99 -12.60
N PHE A 24 9.08 16.10 -11.86
CA PHE A 24 9.09 16.26 -10.41
C PHE A 24 9.79 15.10 -9.71
N LEU A 25 9.48 13.85 -10.08
CA LEU A 25 10.15 12.67 -9.49
C LEU A 25 11.66 12.69 -9.71
N LYS A 26 12.12 13.05 -10.92
CA LYS A 26 13.57 13.18 -11.21
C LYS A 26 14.23 14.29 -10.37
N ALA A 27 13.57 15.44 -10.26
CA ALA A 27 14.07 16.54 -9.42
C ALA A 27 14.14 16.12 -7.94
N MET A 28 13.16 15.34 -7.47
CA MET A 28 13.15 14.80 -6.10
C MET A 28 14.28 13.80 -5.85
N ASP A 29 14.69 13.03 -6.85
CA ASP A 29 15.83 12.12 -6.70
C ASP A 29 17.12 12.89 -6.48
N ILE A 30 17.39 13.91 -7.30
CA ILE A 30 18.55 14.80 -7.13
C ILE A 30 18.52 15.51 -5.77
N TYR A 31 17.34 16.00 -5.38
CA TYR A 31 17.15 16.64 -4.07
C TYR A 31 17.46 15.70 -2.90
N ASN A 32 16.98 14.46 -2.98
CA ASN A 32 17.23 13.44 -1.96
C ASN A 32 18.71 13.03 -1.89
N GLU A 33 19.42 13.00 -3.02
CA GLU A 33 20.87 12.79 -3.06
C GLU A 33 21.62 13.93 -2.35
N HIS A 34 21.22 15.18 -2.57
CA HIS A 34 21.79 16.32 -1.85
C HIS A 34 21.51 16.27 -0.34
N LEU A 35 20.30 15.87 0.09
CA LEU A 35 19.98 15.67 1.51
C LEU A 35 20.86 14.58 2.11
N THR A 36 21.04 13.47 1.40
CA THR A 36 21.90 12.37 1.82
C THR A 36 23.36 12.81 1.97
N ALA A 37 23.89 13.55 0.99
CA ALA A 37 25.25 14.05 1.02
C ALA A 37 25.50 15.02 2.20
N LYS A 38 24.46 15.74 2.64
CA LYS A 38 24.51 16.62 3.81
C LYS A 38 24.20 15.91 5.13
N GLY A 39 24.00 14.59 5.15
CA GLY A 39 23.64 13.82 6.33
C GLY A 39 22.22 14.12 6.88
N ILE A 40 21.35 14.73 6.07
CA ILE A 40 19.99 15.09 6.46
C ILE A 40 19.08 13.87 6.28
N VAL A 41 18.46 13.43 7.36
CA VAL A 41 17.47 12.34 7.32
C VAL A 41 16.14 12.87 6.76
N TYR A 42 15.60 12.18 5.77
CA TYR A 42 14.32 12.53 5.14
C TYR A 42 13.37 11.33 5.05
N ALA A 43 12.07 11.62 4.95
CA ALA A 43 11.04 10.58 4.85
C ALA A 43 11.05 9.94 3.44
N ARG A 44 11.07 8.62 3.41
CA ARG A 44 11.00 7.83 2.15
C ARG A 44 9.59 7.33 1.85
N SER A 45 8.57 8.07 2.27
CA SER A 45 7.16 7.67 2.13
C SER A 45 6.70 7.46 0.69
N MET A 46 7.38 8.05 -0.30
CA MET A 46 7.13 7.82 -1.72
C MET A 46 7.37 6.36 -2.16
N TYR A 47 8.17 5.63 -1.38
CA TYR A 47 8.47 4.22 -1.62
C TYR A 47 7.62 3.27 -0.77
N ASN A 48 6.71 3.79 0.06
CA ASN A 48 5.83 2.94 0.84
C ASN A 48 4.80 2.29 -0.07
N ILE A 49 4.54 1.01 0.21
CA ILE A 49 3.55 0.22 -0.51
C ILE A 49 2.17 0.55 0.02
N GLN A 50 1.25 0.82 -0.89
CA GLN A 50 -0.19 0.83 -0.64
C GLN A 50 -0.76 -0.54 -1.02
N HIS A 51 -1.78 -1.00 -0.30
CA HIS A 51 -2.40 -2.27 -0.56
C HIS A 51 -3.92 -2.14 -0.62
N THR A 52 -4.53 -3.04 -1.37
CA THR A 52 -5.97 -3.24 -1.40
C THR A 52 -6.23 -4.74 -1.41
N VAL A 53 -7.12 -5.21 -0.55
CA VAL A 53 -7.52 -6.61 -0.50
C VAL A 53 -9.00 -6.71 -0.82
N THR A 54 -9.32 -7.41 -1.90
CA THR A 54 -10.70 -7.59 -2.37
C THR A 54 -11.05 -9.07 -2.46
N PRO A 55 -12.21 -9.49 -1.92
CA PRO A 55 -12.73 -10.82 -2.16
C PRO A 55 -13.24 -10.91 -3.61
N GLU A 56 -12.66 -11.82 -4.39
CA GLU A 56 -13.04 -12.08 -5.79
C GLU A 56 -12.87 -13.59 -6.06
N ASP A 57 -13.86 -14.22 -6.69
CA ASP A 57 -13.83 -15.63 -7.14
C ASP A 57 -13.45 -16.63 -6.04
N GLY A 58 -13.94 -16.45 -4.82
CA GLY A 58 -13.64 -17.33 -3.68
C GLY A 58 -12.19 -17.27 -3.21
N ALA A 59 -11.48 -16.19 -3.53
CA ALA A 59 -10.13 -15.90 -3.07
C ALA A 59 -10.02 -14.44 -2.63
N LEU A 60 -9.00 -14.12 -1.87
CA LEU A 60 -8.63 -12.73 -1.61
C LEU A 60 -7.59 -12.30 -2.65
N LYS A 61 -7.89 -11.24 -3.39
CA LYS A 61 -6.96 -10.62 -4.35
C LYS A 61 -6.25 -9.47 -3.67
N VAL A 62 -4.97 -9.64 -3.42
CA VAL A 62 -4.11 -8.61 -2.83
C VAL A 62 -3.43 -7.82 -3.95
N LYS A 63 -3.75 -6.53 -4.04
CA LYS A 63 -3.08 -5.58 -4.92
C LYS A 63 -2.08 -4.78 -4.11
N LEU A 64 -0.85 -4.70 -4.60
CA LEU A 64 0.23 -3.87 -4.03
C LEU A 64 0.61 -2.80 -5.03
N GLU A 65 0.76 -1.57 -4.58
CA GLU A 65 1.11 -0.43 -5.43
C GLU A 65 2.15 0.44 -4.75
N CYS A 66 3.05 0.99 -5.56
CA CYS A 66 3.98 2.02 -5.14
C CYS A 66 3.87 3.20 -6.10
N ILE A 67 3.89 4.42 -5.56
CA ILE A 67 3.82 5.65 -6.37
C ILE A 67 5.07 5.84 -7.23
N ARG A 68 6.17 5.18 -6.88
CA ARG A 68 7.45 5.24 -7.61
C ARG A 68 7.48 4.17 -8.70
N PRO A 69 7.49 4.55 -10.00
CA PRO A 69 7.47 3.60 -11.11
C PRO A 69 8.79 2.82 -11.27
N ASP A 70 9.89 3.34 -10.73
CA ASP A 70 11.23 2.76 -10.76
C ASP A 70 11.48 1.78 -9.60
N ALA A 71 10.54 1.65 -8.68
CA ALA A 71 10.67 0.75 -7.53
C ALA A 71 10.07 -0.63 -7.83
N GLU A 72 10.86 -1.66 -7.61
CA GLU A 72 10.43 -3.05 -7.64
C GLU A 72 9.81 -3.43 -6.30
N ILE A 73 8.65 -4.10 -6.31
CA ILE A 73 8.02 -4.62 -5.10
C ILE A 73 8.38 -6.10 -4.97
N HIS A 74 9.10 -6.46 -3.92
CA HIS A 74 9.37 -7.85 -3.57
C HIS A 74 8.54 -8.25 -2.35
N TYR A 75 8.14 -9.52 -2.28
CA TYR A 75 7.27 -9.99 -1.21
C TYR A 75 7.64 -11.39 -0.70
N THR A 76 7.14 -11.72 0.49
CA THR A 76 7.17 -13.06 1.10
C THR A 76 5.79 -13.37 1.66
N THR A 77 5.44 -14.65 1.77
CA THR A 77 4.14 -15.12 2.28
C THR A 77 4.24 -15.81 3.63
N ASP A 78 5.44 -16.10 4.08
CA ASP A 78 5.76 -16.78 5.33
C ASP A 78 6.05 -15.83 6.51
N GLY A 79 6.02 -14.51 6.24
CA GLY A 79 6.32 -13.48 7.23
C GLY A 79 7.82 -13.18 7.40
N SER A 80 8.70 -13.78 6.60
CA SER A 80 10.12 -13.38 6.54
C SER A 80 10.28 -11.99 5.93
N GLU A 81 11.39 -11.30 6.24
CA GLU A 81 11.66 -9.98 5.65
C GLU A 81 12.01 -10.14 4.15
N PRO A 82 11.31 -9.40 3.26
CA PRO A 82 11.64 -9.39 1.84
C PRO A 82 13.04 -8.83 1.58
N ILE A 83 13.77 -9.49 0.70
CA ILE A 83 15.09 -9.06 0.20
C ILE A 83 15.04 -8.88 -1.31
N ALA A 84 16.05 -8.29 -1.91
CA ALA A 84 16.09 -8.02 -3.34
C ALA A 84 16.00 -9.27 -4.24
N THR A 85 16.24 -10.45 -3.68
CA THR A 85 16.10 -11.74 -4.36
C THR A 85 14.79 -12.48 -4.07
N SER A 86 13.93 -11.90 -3.21
CA SER A 86 12.58 -12.43 -2.96
C SER A 86 11.72 -12.33 -4.22
N PRO A 87 10.61 -13.07 -4.32
CA PRO A 87 9.69 -13.02 -5.44
C PRO A 87 9.29 -11.59 -5.80
N LEU A 88 9.34 -11.26 -7.09
CA LEU A 88 8.92 -9.96 -7.62
C LEU A 88 7.41 -9.93 -7.79
N TYR A 89 6.76 -8.90 -7.26
CA TYR A 89 5.35 -8.66 -7.46
C TYR A 89 5.09 -8.12 -8.87
N LYS A 90 4.28 -8.83 -9.66
CA LYS A 90 3.91 -8.46 -11.04
C LYS A 90 2.42 -8.27 -11.21
N GLU A 91 1.62 -9.03 -10.47
CA GLU A 91 0.16 -9.03 -10.59
C GLU A 91 -0.49 -9.32 -9.23
N LYS A 92 -1.80 -9.11 -9.13
CA LYS A 92 -2.56 -9.36 -7.90
C LYS A 92 -2.32 -10.78 -7.38
N LEU A 93 -1.95 -10.90 -6.11
CA LEU A 93 -1.77 -12.18 -5.44
C LEU A 93 -3.13 -12.78 -5.06
N ALA A 94 -3.37 -14.02 -5.46
CA ALA A 94 -4.54 -14.77 -5.03
C ALA A 94 -4.22 -15.55 -3.74
N VAL A 95 -4.91 -15.21 -2.66
CA VAL A 95 -4.74 -15.82 -1.34
C VAL A 95 -5.98 -16.62 -1.00
N LYS A 96 -5.79 -17.89 -0.59
CA LYS A 96 -6.87 -18.82 -0.21
C LYS A 96 -6.67 -19.44 1.17
N GLU A 97 -5.71 -18.96 1.92
CA GLU A 97 -5.37 -19.46 3.26
C GLU A 97 -4.82 -18.33 4.15
N THR A 98 -4.70 -18.59 5.45
CA THR A 98 -4.07 -17.66 6.36
C THR A 98 -2.57 -17.57 6.08
N LEU A 99 -2.06 -16.35 5.89
CA LEU A 99 -0.64 -16.11 5.66
C LEU A 99 -0.21 -14.75 6.23
N ASN A 100 1.08 -14.56 6.37
CA ASN A 100 1.68 -13.28 6.76
C ASN A 100 2.43 -12.71 5.56
N LEU A 101 1.74 -11.90 4.77
CA LEU A 101 2.36 -11.20 3.64
C LEU A 101 3.25 -10.07 4.16
N LYS A 102 4.51 -10.10 3.77
CA LYS A 102 5.40 -8.94 3.89
C LYS A 102 5.85 -8.51 2.52
N SER A 103 5.96 -7.20 2.32
CA SER A 103 6.44 -6.66 1.06
C SER A 103 7.26 -5.38 1.29
N ALA A 104 8.25 -5.18 0.46
CA ALA A 104 9.11 -4.00 0.50
C ALA A 104 9.47 -3.55 -0.91
N THR A 105 9.77 -2.27 -1.06
CA THR A 105 10.21 -1.67 -2.32
C THR A 105 11.72 -1.62 -2.40
N PHE A 106 12.24 -1.95 -3.57
CA PHE A 106 13.67 -1.94 -3.88
C PHE A 106 13.96 -1.08 -5.12
N VAL A 107 15.07 -0.37 -5.09
CA VAL A 107 15.63 0.33 -6.25
C VAL A 107 17.10 -0.05 -6.34
N LYS A 108 17.52 -0.61 -7.48
CA LYS A 108 18.88 -1.11 -7.69
C LYS A 108 19.36 -2.05 -6.57
N GLY A 109 18.48 -2.95 -6.13
CA GLY A 109 18.76 -3.92 -5.08
C GLY A 109 18.80 -3.37 -3.65
N ARG A 110 18.57 -2.07 -3.44
CA ARG A 110 18.54 -1.44 -2.12
C ARG A 110 17.10 -1.19 -1.68
N GLN A 111 16.75 -1.62 -0.50
CA GLN A 111 15.43 -1.33 0.09
C GLN A 111 15.25 0.18 0.33
N MET A 112 14.14 0.72 -0.14
CA MET A 112 13.85 2.16 -0.07
C MET A 112 12.71 2.50 0.90
N GLY A 113 11.58 1.80 0.81
CA GLY A 113 10.42 2.00 1.66
C GLY A 113 10.46 1.19 2.95
N LYS A 114 9.47 1.41 3.81
CA LYS A 114 9.23 0.54 4.97
C LYS A 114 8.62 -0.77 4.50
N THR A 115 8.97 -1.87 5.17
CA THR A 115 8.29 -3.15 4.96
C THR A 115 6.82 -3.00 5.35
N LEU A 116 5.92 -3.31 4.43
CA LEU A 116 4.51 -3.52 4.69
C LEU A 116 4.37 -4.93 5.29
N THR A 117 3.69 -5.02 6.43
CA THR A 117 3.30 -6.30 7.03
C THR A 117 1.79 -6.39 7.00
N LEU A 118 1.28 -7.39 6.30
CA LEU A 118 -0.15 -7.60 6.08
C LEU A 118 -0.52 -9.03 6.48
N PRO A 119 -0.95 -9.24 7.74
CA PRO A 119 -1.44 -10.54 8.17
C PRO A 119 -2.84 -10.78 7.59
N VAL A 120 -2.94 -11.68 6.62
CA VAL A 120 -4.20 -12.13 6.03
C VAL A 120 -4.75 -13.29 6.86
N ARG A 121 -5.98 -13.17 7.35
CA ARG A 121 -6.64 -14.17 8.18
C ARG A 121 -7.79 -14.81 7.40
N TRP A 122 -7.66 -16.10 7.15
CA TRP A 122 -8.72 -16.87 6.50
C TRP A 122 -9.64 -17.49 7.54
N ASN A 123 -10.95 -17.24 7.41
CA ASN A 123 -12.00 -17.79 8.27
C ASN A 123 -13.23 -18.15 7.42
N LEU A 124 -14.28 -18.65 8.04
CA LEU A 124 -15.50 -19.10 7.34
C LEU A 124 -16.23 -17.98 6.58
N ALA A 125 -16.13 -16.73 7.03
CA ALA A 125 -16.74 -15.58 6.36
C ALA A 125 -15.84 -14.99 5.25
N THR A 126 -14.55 -15.38 5.19
CA THR A 126 -13.61 -14.81 4.22
C THR A 126 -14.03 -15.10 2.79
N ALA A 127 -14.00 -14.07 1.95
CA ALA A 127 -14.39 -14.08 0.54
C ALA A 127 -15.88 -14.44 0.29
N LYS A 128 -16.72 -14.45 1.33
CA LYS A 128 -18.17 -14.64 1.17
C LYS A 128 -18.85 -13.34 0.73
N PRO A 129 -19.92 -13.43 -0.06
CA PRO A 129 -20.75 -12.29 -0.36
C PRO A 129 -21.38 -11.70 0.91
N VAL A 130 -21.44 -10.38 0.97
CA VAL A 130 -22.09 -9.64 2.04
C VAL A 130 -23.09 -8.69 1.42
N SER A 131 -24.27 -8.56 2.02
CA SER A 131 -25.29 -7.61 1.58
C SER A 131 -25.82 -6.79 2.75
N GLY A 132 -26.39 -5.62 2.44
CA GLY A 132 -26.98 -4.73 3.44
C GLY A 132 -25.99 -3.78 4.10
N CYS A 133 -24.79 -3.67 3.57
CA CYS A 133 -23.78 -2.73 4.01
C CYS A 133 -23.53 -1.65 2.95
N ASN A 134 -23.02 -0.54 3.34
CA ASN A 134 -22.57 0.61 2.58
C ASN A 134 -21.46 0.20 1.56
N PRO A 135 -20.99 1.04 0.61
CA PRO A 135 -20.06 0.69 -0.47
C PRO A 135 -18.78 -0.07 -0.08
N ASN A 136 -18.49 -0.14 1.21
CA ASN A 136 -17.30 -0.83 1.74
C ASN A 136 -17.59 -2.24 2.32
N GLU A 137 -18.73 -2.86 2.00
CA GLU A 137 -19.15 -4.17 2.53
C GLU A 137 -18.09 -5.28 2.35
N LYS A 138 -17.30 -5.22 1.28
CA LYS A 138 -16.20 -6.16 1.00
C LYS A 138 -15.10 -6.15 2.06
N LEU A 139 -15.00 -5.09 2.86
CA LEU A 139 -14.04 -5.03 3.96
C LEU A 139 -14.36 -6.04 5.06
N LEU A 140 -15.63 -6.42 5.23
CA LEU A 140 -16.05 -7.37 6.26
C LEU A 140 -15.56 -8.80 6.00
N THR A 141 -15.25 -9.14 4.77
CA THR A 141 -14.83 -10.49 4.36
C THR A 141 -13.47 -10.52 3.66
N ASN A 142 -12.70 -9.43 3.74
CA ASN A 142 -11.38 -9.32 3.11
C ASN A 142 -10.24 -10.00 3.91
N GLY A 143 -10.54 -10.59 5.08
CA GLY A 143 -9.55 -11.28 5.90
C GLY A 143 -8.52 -10.39 6.57
N ILE A 144 -8.67 -9.06 6.48
CA ILE A 144 -7.79 -8.08 7.12
C ILE A 144 -8.48 -7.53 8.37
N ARG A 145 -7.72 -7.39 9.44
CA ARG A 145 -8.21 -6.76 10.67
C ARG A 145 -7.82 -5.30 10.69
N GLY A 146 -8.78 -4.42 10.83
CA GLY A 146 -8.54 -2.99 11.03
C GLY A 146 -7.70 -2.70 12.29
N SER A 147 -6.95 -1.63 12.27
CA SER A 147 -6.19 -1.16 13.42
C SER A 147 -7.11 -0.57 14.48
N LEU A 148 -6.56 -0.12 15.60
CA LEU A 148 -7.34 0.60 16.62
C LEU A 148 -7.73 2.03 16.20
N LYS A 149 -7.29 2.48 15.02
CA LYS A 149 -7.66 3.76 14.45
C LYS A 149 -8.82 3.58 13.49
N TYR A 150 -9.99 4.06 13.81
CA TYR A 150 -11.19 4.01 12.97
C TYR A 150 -11.03 4.72 11.61
N SER A 151 -9.99 5.52 11.45
CA SER A 151 -9.67 6.23 10.21
C SER A 151 -8.77 5.44 9.25
N ASP A 152 -8.40 4.19 9.58
CA ASP A 152 -7.77 3.33 8.59
C ASP A 152 -8.82 2.82 7.60
N PHE A 153 -8.36 2.42 6.41
CA PHE A 153 -9.24 2.02 5.31
C PHE A 153 -9.90 0.64 5.49
N GLU A 154 -9.62 -0.05 6.59
CA GLU A 154 -10.14 -1.39 6.89
C GLU A 154 -11.41 -1.34 7.76
N TRP A 155 -11.91 -0.14 8.07
CA TRP A 155 -13.15 0.02 8.83
C TRP A 155 -14.33 0.28 7.92
N CYS A 156 -15.43 -0.39 8.21
CA CYS A 156 -16.73 -0.18 7.61
C CYS A 156 -17.71 0.30 8.69
N SER A 157 -18.51 1.29 8.38
CA SER A 157 -19.54 1.80 9.29
C SER A 157 -20.91 1.81 8.61
N TRP A 158 -21.95 1.65 9.41
CA TRP A 158 -23.34 1.72 8.97
C TRP A 158 -24.18 2.47 9.98
N THR A 159 -25.33 2.92 9.56
CA THR A 159 -26.29 3.69 10.39
C THR A 159 -27.33 2.77 11.03
N ASN A 160 -28.08 3.30 11.98
CA ASN A 160 -28.98 2.54 12.88
C ASN A 160 -30.07 1.67 12.22
N ASN A 161 -30.30 1.84 10.92
CA ASN A 161 -31.36 1.10 10.19
C ASN A 161 -30.81 0.06 9.20
N ASP A 162 -29.51 -0.11 9.14
CA ASP A 162 -28.88 -1.05 8.21
C ASP A 162 -28.81 -2.45 8.84
N SER A 163 -29.10 -3.47 8.06
CA SER A 163 -28.90 -4.88 8.40
C SER A 163 -27.77 -5.46 7.55
N ILE A 164 -27.02 -6.40 8.10
CA ILE A 164 -25.93 -7.10 7.41
C ILE A 164 -26.32 -8.56 7.30
N SER A 165 -26.23 -9.11 6.10
CA SER A 165 -26.45 -10.53 5.83
C SER A 165 -25.17 -11.15 5.22
N PHE A 166 -24.84 -12.36 5.67
CA PHE A 166 -23.77 -13.19 5.11
C PHE A 166 -24.42 -14.42 4.47
N THR A 167 -24.08 -14.71 3.24
CA THR A 167 -24.57 -15.88 2.49
C THR A 167 -23.44 -16.83 2.13
#